data_b20e0fcdfa357cece595ac85a9efc421
#
_entry.id   b20e0fcdfa357cece595ac85a9efc421
#
_cell.length_a   1.000
_cell.length_b   1.000
_cell.length_c   1.000
_cell.angle_alpha   90.00
_cell.angle_beta   90.00
_cell.angle_gamma   90.00
#
_symmetry.space_group_name_H-M   'P 1'
#
loop_
_entity.id
_entity.type
_entity.pdbx_description
1 polymer ?
#
loop_
_entity_poly.entity_id
_entity_poly.type
_entity_poly.pdbx_seq_one_letter_code
_entity_poly.pdbx_strand_id
1 'polypeptide(L)'
;MTKARVAWGVSIALLLFAAGVGLYTVFVHDHCSGYSFISPDFACSPAMPHAWYVGLKASLDAYVAQATDGGVSEVAVYYRDLREGTSVGVNATNDFSPASLLKLPVVLAIVSIAERDAAILTRELPYDKGSLDAEFDIPAAINFDNAGNTLEDGKKYPVEDLLRATLVYSDNYAYFALLKFINYDYPGGTQEVGRALQELGVIDPRDPSEETVSVRNYSGIFRILYQAAFLDADNSERVLRWLVEATFKEGLIAGVPASTPVATKFGERVLDGEAKQLHDCGIVYHPQNPYTLCIMTKGSDWAGLKETISEISALVYKEVDSRAQ
;
A
#
# COMPACT_ATOMS: atom_id res chain seq x y z
N MET A 1 61.35 -19.11 5.71
CA MET A 1 60.37 -20.09 6.27
C MET A 1 58.97 -19.52 6.51
N THR A 2 58.64 -18.30 6.09
CA THR A 2 57.41 -17.61 6.46
C THR A 2 56.28 -17.66 5.39
N LYS A 3 56.62 -17.66 4.10
CA LYS A 3 55.63 -17.65 3.02
C LYS A 3 54.84 -18.99 2.86
N ALA A 4 55.51 -20.12 3.06
CA ALA A 4 54.85 -21.44 2.95
C ALA A 4 53.85 -21.69 4.09
N ARG A 5 54.14 -21.23 5.32
CA ARG A 5 53.22 -21.39 6.47
C ARG A 5 51.95 -20.55 6.35
N VAL A 6 52.07 -19.34 5.75
CA VAL A 6 50.93 -18.47 5.48
C VAL A 6 50.02 -19.08 4.39
N ALA A 7 50.60 -19.60 3.31
CA ALA A 7 49.84 -20.26 2.25
C ALA A 7 49.09 -21.50 2.74
N TRP A 8 49.68 -22.30 3.62
CA TRP A 8 48.99 -23.46 4.24
C TRP A 8 47.84 -23.04 5.17
N GLY A 9 48.04 -21.98 5.96
CA GLY A 9 46.98 -21.44 6.82
C GLY A 9 45.76 -20.93 6.05
N VAL A 10 45.99 -20.23 4.93
CA VAL A 10 44.92 -19.73 4.06
C VAL A 10 44.16 -20.88 3.37
N SER A 11 44.88 -21.91 2.90
CA SER A 11 44.28 -23.09 2.27
C SER A 11 43.42 -23.90 3.25
N ILE A 12 43.85 -24.06 4.49
CA ILE A 12 43.03 -24.73 5.53
C ILE A 12 41.81 -23.91 5.90
N ALA A 13 41.93 -22.60 6.01
CA ALA A 13 40.79 -21.72 6.31
C ALA A 13 39.72 -21.74 5.19
N LEU A 14 40.13 -21.75 3.93
CA LEU A 14 39.25 -21.88 2.77
C LEU A 14 38.55 -23.25 2.72
N LEU A 15 39.27 -24.33 3.05
CA LEU A 15 38.70 -25.67 3.11
C LEU A 15 37.65 -25.82 4.25
N LEU A 16 37.96 -25.24 5.41
CA LEU A 16 37.03 -25.24 6.54
C LEU A 16 35.79 -24.37 6.24
N PHE A 17 35.95 -23.23 5.56
CA PHE A 17 34.86 -22.39 5.11
C PHE A 17 33.99 -23.11 4.06
N ALA A 18 34.62 -23.74 3.05
CA ALA A 18 33.90 -24.51 2.04
C ALA A 18 33.20 -25.73 2.65
N ALA A 19 33.81 -26.43 3.60
CA ALA A 19 33.18 -27.50 4.34
C ALA A 19 32.00 -27.02 5.23
N GLY A 20 32.17 -25.84 5.87
CA GLY A 20 31.11 -25.21 6.67
C GLY A 20 29.93 -24.80 5.81
N VAL A 21 30.19 -24.19 4.64
CA VAL A 21 29.13 -23.84 3.67
C VAL A 21 28.45 -25.10 3.11
N GLY A 22 29.22 -26.14 2.78
CA GLY A 22 28.70 -27.41 2.31
C GLY A 22 27.84 -28.11 3.36
N LEU A 23 28.28 -28.14 4.62
CA LEU A 23 27.48 -28.68 5.74
C LEU A 23 26.22 -27.85 6.00
N TYR A 24 26.32 -26.53 5.94
CA TYR A 24 25.15 -25.63 6.10
C TYR A 24 24.14 -25.85 4.98
N THR A 25 24.58 -25.92 3.71
CA THR A 25 23.67 -26.17 2.59
C THR A 25 23.00 -27.54 2.63
N VAL A 26 23.74 -28.58 3.03
CA VAL A 26 23.20 -29.94 3.20
C VAL A 26 22.24 -29.96 4.38
N PHE A 27 22.58 -29.34 5.51
CA PHE A 27 21.71 -29.31 6.70
C PHE A 27 20.42 -28.53 6.46
N VAL A 28 20.49 -27.41 5.74
CA VAL A 28 19.32 -26.63 5.34
C VAL A 28 18.47 -27.39 4.31
N HIS A 29 19.12 -28.07 3.36
CA HIS A 29 18.42 -28.84 2.33
C HIS A 29 17.70 -30.09 2.89
N ASP A 30 18.33 -30.80 3.83
CA ASP A 30 17.71 -32.00 4.45
C ASP A 30 16.47 -31.66 5.31
N HIS A 31 16.43 -30.47 5.96
CA HIS A 31 15.26 -30.08 6.75
C HIS A 31 14.07 -29.62 5.91
N CYS A 32 14.31 -29.25 4.66
CA CYS A 32 13.29 -28.72 3.74
C CYS A 32 12.75 -29.76 2.76
N SER A 33 13.37 -30.94 2.69
CA SER A 33 13.06 -31.97 1.67
C SER A 33 11.83 -32.83 1.94
N GLY A 34 11.15 -32.60 3.07
CA GLY A 34 10.00 -33.44 3.49
C GLY A 34 8.65 -33.04 2.88
N TYR A 35 8.57 -31.92 2.18
CA TYR A 35 7.30 -31.37 1.70
C TYR A 35 7.23 -31.38 0.17
N SER A 36 6.24 -32.10 -0.38
CA SER A 36 6.04 -32.23 -1.83
C SER A 36 5.13 -31.16 -2.43
N PHE A 37 4.34 -30.48 -1.62
CA PHE A 37 3.29 -29.55 -2.05
C PHE A 37 3.40 -28.17 -1.43
N ILE A 38 4.30 -27.96 -0.47
CA ILE A 38 4.57 -26.65 0.13
C ILE A 38 5.79 -26.04 -0.56
N SER A 39 5.74 -24.73 -0.86
CA SER A 39 6.87 -24.01 -1.44
C SER A 39 8.12 -24.21 -0.57
N PRO A 40 9.29 -24.53 -1.17
CA PRO A 40 10.55 -24.67 -0.44
C PRO A 40 10.91 -23.44 0.39
N ASP A 41 10.56 -22.23 -0.10
CA ASP A 41 10.82 -20.96 0.59
C ASP A 41 10.07 -20.87 1.92
N PHE A 42 8.84 -21.40 1.98
CA PHE A 42 8.05 -21.46 3.21
C PHE A 42 8.40 -22.66 4.09
N ALA A 43 8.77 -23.79 3.48
CA ALA A 43 9.17 -24.98 4.22
C ALA A 43 10.48 -24.78 5.00
N CYS A 44 11.36 -23.91 4.49
CA CYS A 44 12.67 -23.60 5.07
C CYS A 44 12.66 -22.35 5.96
N SER A 45 11.62 -21.54 5.90
CA SER A 45 11.50 -20.38 6.78
C SER A 45 11.20 -20.87 8.20
N PRO A 46 11.88 -20.36 9.25
CA PRO A 46 11.46 -20.64 10.61
C PRO A 46 10.03 -20.13 10.74
N ALA A 47 9.08 -21.05 10.83
CA ALA A 47 7.67 -20.70 10.98
C ALA A 47 7.55 -19.76 12.17
N MET A 48 7.04 -18.55 11.92
CA MET A 48 6.75 -17.64 13.01
C MET A 48 5.82 -18.32 14.00
N PRO A 49 6.07 -18.14 15.28
CA PRO A 49 5.19 -18.70 16.28
C PRO A 49 3.77 -18.23 16.00
N HIS A 50 2.87 -19.14 15.69
CA HIS A 50 1.44 -18.83 15.55
C HIS A 50 0.93 -17.95 16.72
N ALA A 51 1.55 -18.12 17.89
CA ALA A 51 1.30 -17.33 19.09
C ALA A 51 1.48 -15.80 18.87
N TRP A 52 2.44 -15.35 18.04
CA TRP A 52 2.63 -13.93 17.78
C TRP A 52 1.44 -13.32 17.03
N TYR A 53 0.96 -13.97 15.99
CA TYR A 53 -0.20 -13.49 15.23
C TYR A 53 -1.49 -13.52 16.04
N VAL A 54 -1.62 -14.49 16.94
CA VAL A 54 -2.73 -14.57 17.91
C VAL A 54 -2.64 -13.40 18.88
N GLY A 55 -1.44 -13.07 19.37
CA GLY A 55 -1.19 -11.91 20.24
C GLY A 55 -1.52 -10.58 19.54
N LEU A 56 -1.01 -10.36 18.34
CA LEU A 56 -1.32 -9.18 17.53
C LEU A 56 -2.83 -9.05 17.29
N LYS A 57 -3.49 -10.16 16.93
CA LYS A 57 -4.95 -10.18 16.74
C LYS A 57 -5.69 -9.75 18.00
N ALA A 58 -5.30 -10.29 19.17
CA ALA A 58 -5.92 -9.95 20.44
C ALA A 58 -5.71 -8.48 20.83
N SER A 59 -4.51 -7.93 20.59
CA SER A 59 -4.21 -6.51 20.83
C SER A 59 -5.04 -5.60 19.94
N LEU A 60 -5.18 -5.95 18.64
CA LEU A 60 -6.01 -5.21 17.70
C LEU A 60 -7.50 -5.29 18.05
N ASP A 61 -8.02 -6.47 18.40
CA ASP A 61 -9.42 -6.63 18.81
C ASP A 61 -9.75 -5.78 20.06
N ALA A 62 -8.86 -5.79 21.05
CA ALA A 62 -9.03 -4.99 22.27
C ALA A 62 -9.02 -3.49 21.97
N TYR A 63 -8.09 -3.02 21.12
CA TYR A 63 -8.04 -1.62 20.74
C TYR A 63 -9.28 -1.19 19.93
N VAL A 64 -9.70 -1.98 18.94
CA VAL A 64 -10.88 -1.67 18.14
C VAL A 64 -12.15 -1.60 19.00
N ALA A 65 -12.31 -2.52 19.95
CA ALA A 65 -13.44 -2.48 20.88
C ALA A 65 -13.44 -1.17 21.71
N GLN A 66 -12.27 -0.77 22.23
CA GLN A 66 -12.14 0.49 23.00
C GLN A 66 -12.43 1.73 22.13
N ALA A 67 -11.94 1.78 20.89
CA ALA A 67 -12.14 2.92 19.98
C ALA A 67 -13.63 3.09 19.64
N THR A 68 -14.35 1.98 19.44
CA THR A 68 -15.79 2.01 19.15
C THR A 68 -16.64 2.48 20.34
N ASP A 69 -16.21 2.22 21.55
CA ASP A 69 -16.83 2.79 22.76
C ASP A 69 -16.54 4.31 22.88
N GLY A 70 -15.46 4.80 22.28
CA GLY A 70 -14.99 6.20 22.33
C GLY A 70 -15.57 7.14 21.27
N GLY A 71 -16.53 6.69 20.44
CA GLY A 71 -17.21 7.55 19.43
C GLY A 71 -16.79 7.32 17.98
N VAL A 72 -15.86 6.40 17.71
CA VAL A 72 -15.64 5.85 16.38
C VAL A 72 -16.65 4.72 16.17
N SER A 73 -17.53 4.86 15.18
CA SER A 73 -18.65 3.91 15.00
C SER A 73 -18.22 2.60 14.35
N GLU A 74 -17.16 2.59 13.57
CA GLU A 74 -16.67 1.41 12.87
C GLU A 74 -15.17 1.50 12.61
N VAL A 75 -14.45 0.37 12.81
CA VAL A 75 -13.03 0.22 12.53
C VAL A 75 -12.78 -1.12 11.88
N ALA A 76 -12.10 -1.12 10.75
CA ALA A 76 -11.58 -2.33 10.10
C ALA A 76 -10.07 -2.22 9.94
N VAL A 77 -9.37 -3.32 10.20
CA VAL A 77 -7.91 -3.40 10.13
C VAL A 77 -7.48 -4.64 9.37
N TYR A 78 -6.50 -4.51 8.50
CA TYR A 78 -5.85 -5.65 7.87
C TYR A 78 -4.33 -5.43 7.83
N TYR A 79 -3.62 -6.29 8.52
CA TYR A 79 -2.16 -6.43 8.51
C TYR A 79 -1.76 -7.61 7.65
N ARG A 80 -0.68 -7.49 6.88
CA ARG A 80 -0.05 -8.61 6.18
C ARG A 80 1.46 -8.43 6.15
N ASP A 81 2.15 -9.43 6.65
CA ASP A 81 3.59 -9.61 6.52
C ASP A 81 3.95 -9.83 5.04
N LEU A 82 4.86 -9.01 4.49
CA LEU A 82 5.24 -9.10 3.08
C LEU A 82 6.33 -10.14 2.81
N ARG A 83 7.03 -10.61 3.84
CA ARG A 83 8.04 -11.67 3.74
C ARG A 83 7.41 -13.05 3.89
N GLU A 84 6.59 -13.24 4.91
CA GLU A 84 6.00 -14.54 5.26
C GLU A 84 4.59 -14.74 4.70
N GLY A 85 3.95 -13.66 4.28
CA GLY A 85 2.61 -13.70 3.72
C GLY A 85 1.48 -13.91 4.73
N THR A 86 1.79 -14.09 6.01
CA THR A 86 0.79 -14.23 7.08
C THR A 86 0.05 -12.93 7.31
N SER A 87 -1.22 -13.02 7.65
CA SER A 87 -2.08 -11.84 7.83
C SER A 87 -2.95 -11.94 9.06
N VAL A 88 -3.30 -10.77 9.60
CA VAL A 88 -4.24 -10.59 10.71
C VAL A 88 -5.27 -9.56 10.30
N GLY A 89 -6.55 -9.83 10.62
CA GLY A 89 -7.64 -8.90 10.30
C GLY A 89 -8.63 -8.76 11.43
N VAL A 90 -9.14 -7.53 11.61
CA VAL A 90 -10.29 -7.20 12.46
C VAL A 90 -11.32 -6.54 11.56
N ASN A 91 -12.55 -7.06 11.53
CA ASN A 91 -13.61 -6.60 10.63
C ASN A 91 -13.16 -6.50 9.15
N ALA A 92 -12.23 -7.35 8.74
CA ALA A 92 -11.45 -7.17 7.50
C ALA A 92 -12.25 -7.32 6.21
N THR A 93 -13.50 -7.73 6.30
CA THR A 93 -14.45 -7.89 5.19
C THR A 93 -15.59 -6.88 5.23
N ASN A 94 -15.58 -5.95 6.19
CA ASN A 94 -16.56 -4.87 6.21
C ASN A 94 -16.32 -3.92 5.05
N ASP A 95 -17.41 -3.43 4.49
CA ASP A 95 -17.43 -2.58 3.30
C ASP A 95 -17.46 -1.10 3.67
N PHE A 96 -16.58 -0.34 3.02
CA PHE A 96 -16.47 1.11 3.16
C PHE A 96 -16.52 1.78 1.80
N SER A 97 -16.99 3.02 1.74
CA SER A 97 -16.80 3.83 0.54
C SER A 97 -15.31 4.09 0.34
N PRO A 98 -14.75 3.77 -0.82
CA PRO A 98 -13.30 3.91 -1.02
C PRO A 98 -12.81 5.37 -1.01
N ALA A 99 -13.68 6.33 -1.32
CA ALA A 99 -13.29 7.74 -1.43
C ALA A 99 -12.02 7.91 -2.30
N SER A 100 -11.04 8.73 -1.87
CA SER A 100 -9.79 8.94 -2.60
C SER A 100 -8.87 7.72 -2.69
N LEU A 101 -9.20 6.61 -2.06
CA LEU A 101 -8.47 5.35 -2.29
C LEU A 101 -8.61 4.88 -3.74
N LEU A 102 -9.70 5.18 -4.45
CA LEU A 102 -9.88 4.85 -5.88
C LEU A 102 -8.82 5.48 -6.79
N LYS A 103 -8.15 6.53 -6.36
CA LYS A 103 -7.11 7.19 -7.14
C LYS A 103 -5.93 6.27 -7.45
N LEU A 104 -5.51 5.45 -6.49
CA LEU A 104 -4.37 4.54 -6.69
C LEU A 104 -4.64 3.51 -7.80
N PRO A 105 -5.70 2.70 -7.77
CA PRO A 105 -5.93 1.71 -8.84
C PRO A 105 -6.16 2.35 -10.22
N VAL A 106 -6.74 3.56 -10.30
CA VAL A 106 -6.87 4.29 -11.58
C VAL A 106 -5.49 4.74 -12.09
N VAL A 107 -4.62 5.25 -11.21
CA VAL A 107 -3.23 5.59 -11.57
C VAL A 107 -2.49 4.34 -12.07
N LEU A 108 -2.63 3.20 -11.41
CA LEU A 108 -2.02 1.93 -11.84
C LEU A 108 -2.51 1.52 -13.24
N ALA A 109 -3.80 1.67 -13.51
CA ALA A 109 -4.36 1.39 -14.82
C ALA A 109 -3.73 2.27 -15.91
N ILE A 110 -3.60 3.58 -15.67
CA ILE A 110 -3.00 4.50 -16.64
C ILE A 110 -1.51 4.21 -16.83
N VAL A 111 -0.77 3.91 -15.77
CA VAL A 111 0.65 3.51 -15.86
C VAL A 111 0.80 2.20 -16.64
N SER A 112 -0.10 1.22 -16.44
CA SER A 112 -0.09 -0.03 -17.22
C SER A 112 -0.37 0.21 -18.72
N ILE A 113 -1.22 1.19 -19.06
CA ILE A 113 -1.39 1.62 -20.45
C ILE A 113 -0.07 2.21 -20.98
N ALA A 114 0.59 3.04 -20.17
CA ALA A 114 1.85 3.70 -20.55
C ALA A 114 3.03 2.72 -20.75
N GLU A 115 3.01 1.54 -20.14
CA GLU A 115 3.99 0.47 -20.43
C GLU A 115 3.96 0.02 -21.89
N ARG A 116 2.81 0.15 -22.55
CA ARG A 116 2.60 -0.19 -23.97
C ARG A 116 2.70 1.02 -24.89
N ASP A 117 2.43 2.21 -24.36
CA ASP A 117 2.46 3.49 -25.07
C ASP A 117 3.08 4.60 -24.18
N ALA A 118 4.41 4.60 -24.08
CA ALA A 118 5.16 5.51 -23.24
C ALA A 118 4.93 7.01 -23.59
N ALA A 119 4.46 7.31 -24.81
CA ALA A 119 4.16 8.68 -25.20
C ALA A 119 3.03 9.31 -24.39
N ILE A 120 2.19 8.50 -23.76
CA ILE A 120 1.11 8.97 -22.88
C ILE A 120 1.67 9.80 -21.74
N LEU A 121 2.76 9.38 -21.09
CA LEU A 121 3.30 10.05 -19.91
C LEU A 121 3.74 11.50 -20.18
N THR A 122 4.20 11.77 -21.39
CA THR A 122 4.66 13.11 -21.81
C THR A 122 3.56 13.96 -22.46
N ARG A 123 2.38 13.38 -22.67
CA ARG A 123 1.25 14.11 -23.24
C ARG A 123 0.75 15.18 -22.27
N GLU A 124 0.67 16.42 -22.74
CA GLU A 124 0.18 17.55 -21.92
C GLU A 124 -1.34 17.60 -21.88
N LEU A 125 -1.89 17.64 -20.68
CA LEU A 125 -3.32 17.81 -20.41
C LEU A 125 -3.60 19.14 -19.74
N PRO A 126 -4.74 19.79 -20.05
CA PRO A 126 -5.14 21.00 -19.35
C PRO A 126 -5.52 20.70 -17.90
N TYR A 127 -4.96 21.48 -16.97
CA TYR A 127 -5.38 21.55 -15.58
C TYR A 127 -6.25 22.79 -15.42
N ASP A 128 -7.50 22.70 -15.87
CA ASP A 128 -8.47 23.80 -15.91
C ASP A 128 -9.65 23.47 -14.98
N LYS A 129 -9.59 24.04 -13.78
CA LYS A 129 -10.57 23.77 -12.73
C LYS A 129 -11.98 24.13 -13.14
N GLY A 130 -12.16 25.28 -13.79
CA GLY A 130 -13.47 25.72 -14.24
C GLY A 130 -14.10 24.79 -15.28
N SER A 131 -13.31 24.27 -16.22
CA SER A 131 -13.78 23.29 -17.20
C SER A 131 -14.09 21.94 -16.54
N LEU A 132 -13.30 21.52 -15.56
CA LEU A 132 -13.52 20.25 -14.85
C LEU A 132 -14.74 20.32 -13.93
N ASP A 133 -14.94 21.43 -13.20
CA ASP A 133 -16.14 21.66 -12.36
C ASP A 133 -17.45 21.73 -13.18
N ALA A 134 -17.37 22.18 -14.43
CA ALA A 134 -18.52 22.20 -15.32
C ALA A 134 -18.93 20.79 -15.82
N GLU A 135 -18.02 19.83 -15.79
CA GLU A 135 -18.22 18.49 -16.32
C GLU A 135 -18.40 17.43 -15.21
N PHE A 136 -17.75 17.61 -14.08
CA PHE A 136 -17.72 16.67 -12.96
C PHE A 136 -18.16 17.34 -11.67
N ASP A 137 -18.90 16.63 -10.84
CA ASP A 137 -19.16 17.04 -9.45
C ASP A 137 -17.91 16.72 -8.59
N ILE A 138 -16.93 17.64 -8.62
CA ILE A 138 -15.65 17.44 -7.97
C ILE A 138 -15.76 17.73 -6.47
N PRO A 139 -15.54 16.74 -5.60
CA PRO A 139 -15.62 16.97 -4.16
C PRO A 139 -14.55 17.96 -3.72
N ALA A 140 -14.91 18.95 -2.90
CA ALA A 140 -13.94 19.78 -2.24
C ALA A 140 -13.04 18.94 -1.32
N ALA A 141 -11.77 19.30 -1.21
CA ALA A 141 -10.90 18.76 -0.18
C ALA A 141 -11.47 19.18 1.20
N ILE A 142 -11.69 18.20 2.08
CA ILE A 142 -12.48 18.44 3.31
C ILE A 142 -11.58 18.87 4.46
N ASN A 143 -10.44 18.21 4.66
CA ASN A 143 -9.60 18.42 5.85
C ASN A 143 -8.10 18.51 5.57
N PHE A 144 -7.65 18.18 4.36
CA PHE A 144 -6.23 18.10 4.08
C PHE A 144 -5.84 19.19 3.09
N ASP A 145 -4.97 20.05 3.58
CA ASP A 145 -4.33 21.06 2.77
C ASP A 145 -3.42 20.36 1.74
N ASN A 146 -3.58 20.71 0.46
CA ASN A 146 -2.69 20.30 -0.62
C ASN A 146 -1.35 21.05 -0.57
N ALA A 147 -0.84 21.31 0.63
CA ALA A 147 0.40 22.04 0.84
C ALA A 147 1.56 21.43 0.04
N GLY A 148 2.21 22.27 -0.74
CA GLY A 148 3.31 21.84 -1.62
C GLY A 148 2.89 21.39 -3.01
N ASN A 149 1.60 21.32 -3.34
CA ASN A 149 1.16 21.13 -4.72
C ASN A 149 1.45 22.38 -5.53
N THR A 150 2.19 22.22 -6.63
CA THR A 150 2.64 23.32 -7.50
C THR A 150 1.82 23.45 -8.78
N LEU A 151 0.76 22.67 -8.96
CA LEU A 151 -0.11 22.76 -10.13
C LEU A 151 -0.94 24.04 -10.07
N GLU A 152 -0.87 24.82 -11.13
CA GLU A 152 -1.56 26.10 -11.26
C GLU A 152 -2.71 25.98 -12.24
N ASP A 153 -3.87 26.53 -11.86
CA ASP A 153 -5.07 26.55 -12.69
C ASP A 153 -4.84 27.23 -14.05
N GLY A 154 -5.42 26.70 -15.11
CA GLY A 154 -5.31 27.18 -16.48
C GLY A 154 -4.01 26.79 -17.21
N LYS A 155 -3.11 26.06 -16.56
CA LYS A 155 -1.89 25.53 -17.20
C LYS A 155 -2.08 24.11 -17.76
N LYS A 156 -1.09 23.67 -18.55
CA LYS A 156 -1.01 22.28 -19.01
C LYS A 156 0.15 21.58 -18.32
N TYR A 157 -0.03 20.31 -18.06
CA TYR A 157 0.97 19.44 -17.41
C TYR A 157 1.06 18.09 -18.08
N PRO A 158 2.24 17.48 -18.13
CA PRO A 158 2.39 16.09 -18.54
C PRO A 158 1.50 15.17 -17.71
N VAL A 159 1.00 14.10 -18.32
CA VAL A 159 0.23 13.05 -17.63
C VAL A 159 0.99 12.56 -16.40
N GLU A 160 2.32 12.36 -16.49
CA GLU A 160 3.14 11.90 -15.37
C GLU A 160 3.04 12.85 -14.16
N ASP A 161 3.06 14.16 -14.36
CA ASP A 161 2.94 15.14 -13.27
C ASP A 161 1.55 15.09 -12.62
N LEU A 162 0.50 14.89 -13.41
CA LEU A 162 -0.87 14.74 -12.90
C LEU A 162 -1.04 13.41 -12.15
N LEU A 163 -0.45 12.30 -12.62
CA LEU A 163 -0.43 11.02 -11.89
C LEU A 163 0.25 11.17 -10.53
N ARG A 164 1.42 11.82 -10.51
CA ARG A 164 2.13 12.10 -9.28
C ARG A 164 1.30 12.97 -8.34
N ALA A 165 0.72 14.07 -8.82
CA ALA A 165 -0.10 14.98 -8.01
C ALA A 165 -1.33 14.25 -7.42
N THR A 166 -1.95 13.37 -8.20
CA THR A 166 -3.07 12.53 -7.77
C THR A 166 -2.72 11.65 -6.58
N LEU A 167 -1.51 11.09 -6.53
CA LEU A 167 -1.09 10.22 -5.42
C LEU A 167 -0.49 11.01 -4.25
N VAL A 168 0.44 11.92 -4.52
CA VAL A 168 1.20 12.66 -3.49
C VAL A 168 0.31 13.62 -2.71
N TYR A 169 -0.47 14.42 -3.43
CA TYR A 169 -1.33 15.46 -2.85
C TYR A 169 -2.80 15.04 -2.76
N SER A 170 -3.13 13.86 -3.27
CA SER A 170 -4.54 13.44 -3.45
C SER A 170 -5.37 14.46 -4.24
N ASP A 171 -4.74 15.15 -5.22
CA ASP A 171 -5.34 16.21 -5.99
C ASP A 171 -6.56 15.71 -6.78
N ASN A 172 -7.73 16.30 -6.54
CA ASN A 172 -8.96 15.94 -7.22
C ASN A 172 -8.97 16.40 -8.68
N TYR A 173 -8.49 17.62 -8.95
CA TYR A 173 -8.50 18.14 -10.32
C TYR A 173 -7.51 17.40 -11.23
N ALA A 174 -6.33 17.05 -10.72
CA ALA A 174 -5.40 16.16 -11.44
C ALA A 174 -6.05 14.80 -11.76
N TYR A 175 -6.73 14.21 -10.80
CA TYR A 175 -7.45 12.95 -10.98
C TYR A 175 -8.55 13.07 -12.04
N PHE A 176 -9.39 14.11 -11.98
CA PHE A 176 -10.47 14.28 -12.95
C PHE A 176 -9.96 14.69 -14.35
N ALA A 177 -8.85 15.41 -14.45
CA ALA A 177 -8.18 15.65 -15.73
C ALA A 177 -7.69 14.35 -16.39
N LEU A 178 -7.13 13.42 -15.58
CA LEU A 178 -6.75 12.09 -16.04
C LEU A 178 -7.95 11.24 -16.46
N LEU A 179 -9.04 11.25 -15.68
CA LEU A 179 -10.27 10.55 -16.04
C LEU A 179 -10.87 11.08 -17.34
N LYS A 180 -10.91 12.41 -17.51
CA LYS A 180 -11.37 13.05 -18.75
C LYS A 180 -10.56 12.56 -19.93
N PHE A 181 -9.24 12.60 -19.83
CA PHE A 181 -8.32 12.13 -20.87
C PHE A 181 -8.59 10.66 -21.24
N ILE A 182 -8.65 9.77 -20.23
CA ILE A 182 -8.85 8.34 -20.47
C ILE A 182 -10.22 8.03 -21.05
N ASN A 183 -11.25 8.74 -20.63
CA ASN A 183 -12.61 8.45 -21.06
C ASN A 183 -12.92 8.99 -22.46
N TYR A 184 -12.36 10.13 -22.84
CA TYR A 184 -12.75 10.83 -24.07
C TYR A 184 -11.65 10.95 -25.10
N ASP A 185 -10.38 11.04 -24.69
CA ASP A 185 -9.27 11.35 -25.59
C ASP A 185 -8.37 10.14 -25.87
N TYR A 186 -8.51 9.05 -25.10
CA TYR A 186 -7.74 7.83 -25.32
C TYR A 186 -8.64 6.67 -25.75
N PRO A 187 -8.50 6.17 -26.99
CA PRO A 187 -9.34 5.10 -27.51
C PRO A 187 -9.26 3.82 -26.67
N GLY A 188 -10.39 3.37 -26.16
CA GLY A 188 -10.48 2.16 -25.33
C GLY A 188 -10.05 2.35 -23.86
N GLY A 189 -9.70 3.57 -23.44
CA GLY A 189 -9.19 3.84 -22.10
C GLY A 189 -10.15 3.45 -20.97
N THR A 190 -11.43 3.78 -21.13
CA THR A 190 -12.47 3.40 -20.14
C THR A 190 -12.52 1.88 -19.90
N GLN A 191 -12.47 1.09 -20.99
CA GLN A 191 -12.48 -0.37 -20.89
C GLN A 191 -11.21 -0.92 -20.24
N GLU A 192 -10.05 -0.32 -20.54
CA GLU A 192 -8.77 -0.72 -19.95
C GLU A 192 -8.72 -0.42 -18.46
N VAL A 193 -9.16 0.77 -18.05
CA VAL A 193 -9.27 1.13 -16.62
C VAL A 193 -10.25 0.19 -15.92
N GLY A 194 -11.43 -0.05 -16.49
CA GLY A 194 -12.41 -0.97 -15.91
C GLY A 194 -11.85 -2.38 -15.71
N ARG A 195 -11.10 -2.90 -16.68
CA ARG A 195 -10.42 -4.19 -16.57
C ARG A 195 -9.36 -4.20 -15.46
N ALA A 196 -8.53 -3.16 -15.39
CA ALA A 196 -7.52 -3.02 -14.37
C ALA A 196 -8.13 -2.98 -12.95
N LEU A 197 -9.23 -2.24 -12.76
CA LEU A 197 -9.93 -2.20 -11.47
C LEU A 197 -10.48 -3.58 -11.06
N GLN A 198 -10.97 -4.37 -12.01
CA GLN A 198 -11.39 -5.75 -11.75
C GLN A 198 -10.20 -6.66 -11.39
N GLU A 199 -9.10 -6.57 -12.15
CA GLU A 199 -7.87 -7.35 -11.89
C GLU A 199 -7.25 -7.02 -10.54
N LEU A 200 -7.31 -5.75 -10.12
CA LEU A 200 -6.85 -5.28 -8.81
C LEU A 200 -7.82 -5.61 -7.66
N GLY A 201 -9.01 -6.16 -7.97
CA GLY A 201 -10.01 -6.53 -6.96
C GLY A 201 -10.69 -5.34 -6.28
N VAL A 202 -10.76 -4.19 -6.95
CA VAL A 202 -11.41 -2.97 -6.44
C VAL A 202 -12.89 -2.96 -6.81
N ILE A 203 -13.24 -3.53 -7.95
CA ILE A 203 -14.64 -3.70 -8.38
C ILE A 203 -14.97 -5.18 -8.30
N ASP A 204 -16.05 -5.54 -7.62
CA ASP A 204 -16.57 -6.91 -7.66
C ASP A 204 -17.20 -7.15 -9.05
N PRO A 205 -16.66 -8.11 -9.84
CA PRO A 205 -17.22 -8.39 -11.17
C PRO A 205 -18.66 -8.93 -11.13
N ARG A 206 -19.14 -9.37 -9.95
CA ARG A 206 -20.53 -9.86 -9.75
C ARG A 206 -21.49 -8.73 -9.46
N ASP A 207 -21.02 -7.63 -8.86
CA ASP A 207 -21.80 -6.41 -8.64
C ASP A 207 -20.95 -5.15 -8.87
N PRO A 208 -20.77 -4.76 -10.15
CA PRO A 208 -19.97 -3.60 -10.50
C PRO A 208 -20.64 -2.26 -10.13
N SER A 209 -21.86 -2.27 -9.61
CA SER A 209 -22.56 -1.06 -9.15
C SER A 209 -22.25 -0.70 -7.70
N GLU A 210 -21.70 -1.63 -6.91
CA GLU A 210 -21.30 -1.38 -5.53
C GLU A 210 -19.89 -0.75 -5.48
N GLU A 211 -19.86 0.56 -5.24
CA GLU A 211 -18.60 1.29 -5.02
C GLU A 211 -18.15 1.17 -3.56
N THR A 212 -17.95 -0.07 -3.10
CA THR A 212 -17.43 -0.34 -1.76
C THR A 212 -16.16 -1.20 -1.82
N VAL A 213 -15.33 -1.09 -0.81
CA VAL A 213 -14.10 -1.86 -0.69
C VAL A 213 -13.82 -2.22 0.76
N SER A 214 -13.30 -3.42 0.98
CA SER A 214 -12.83 -3.85 2.30
C SER A 214 -11.32 -3.63 2.47
N VAL A 215 -10.85 -3.51 3.72
CA VAL A 215 -9.41 -3.39 4.02
C VAL A 215 -8.62 -4.57 3.47
N ARG A 216 -9.20 -5.78 3.45
CA ARG A 216 -8.56 -6.98 2.91
C ARG A 216 -8.31 -6.86 1.41
N ASN A 217 -9.33 -6.47 0.65
CA ASN A 217 -9.23 -6.37 -0.81
C ASN A 217 -8.29 -5.24 -1.20
N TYR A 218 -8.47 -4.06 -0.61
CA TYR A 218 -7.66 -2.90 -0.94
C TYR A 218 -6.17 -3.08 -0.58
N SER A 219 -5.86 -3.72 0.55
CA SER A 219 -4.49 -4.07 0.93
C SER A 219 -3.77 -4.94 -0.12
N GLY A 220 -4.53 -5.71 -0.89
CA GLY A 220 -4.01 -6.53 -1.99
C GLY A 220 -3.27 -5.72 -3.05
N ILE A 221 -3.69 -4.47 -3.32
CA ILE A 221 -3.08 -3.57 -4.31
C ILE A 221 -1.63 -3.26 -3.92
N PHE A 222 -1.37 -2.96 -2.66
CA PHE A 222 -0.02 -2.68 -2.16
C PHE A 222 0.90 -3.90 -2.25
N ARG A 223 0.37 -5.10 -1.98
CA ARG A 223 1.12 -6.34 -2.16
C ARG A 223 1.47 -6.58 -3.63
N ILE A 224 0.53 -6.34 -4.54
CA ILE A 224 0.73 -6.48 -5.99
C ILE A 224 1.81 -5.49 -6.47
N LEU A 225 1.79 -4.24 -5.99
CA LEU A 225 2.83 -3.24 -6.27
C LEU A 225 4.19 -3.65 -5.72
N TYR A 226 4.25 -4.11 -4.47
CA TYR A 226 5.49 -4.54 -3.81
C TYR A 226 6.16 -5.71 -4.54
N GLN A 227 5.37 -6.56 -5.16
CA GLN A 227 5.83 -7.73 -5.91
C GLN A 227 6.05 -7.45 -7.41
N ALA A 228 5.81 -6.22 -7.88
CA ALA A 228 5.82 -5.85 -9.28
C ALA A 228 4.99 -6.85 -10.15
N ALA A 229 3.80 -7.22 -9.65
CA ALA A 229 2.98 -8.28 -10.26
C ALA A 229 1.89 -7.75 -11.22
N PHE A 230 1.65 -6.44 -11.27
CA PHE A 230 0.70 -5.78 -12.17
C PHE A 230 1.39 -4.82 -13.13
N LEU A 231 2.37 -4.07 -12.65
CA LEU A 231 3.28 -3.23 -13.44
C LEU A 231 4.65 -3.88 -13.46
N ASP A 232 5.50 -3.47 -14.41
CA ASP A 232 6.91 -3.82 -14.38
C ASP A 232 7.63 -3.26 -13.13
N ALA A 233 8.88 -3.66 -12.92
CA ALA A 233 9.64 -3.27 -11.73
C ALA A 233 9.89 -1.76 -11.65
N ASP A 234 10.20 -1.11 -12.78
CA ASP A 234 10.53 0.33 -12.82
C ASP A 234 9.29 1.18 -12.54
N ASN A 235 8.14 0.81 -13.10
CA ASN A 235 6.88 1.50 -12.89
C ASN A 235 6.29 1.23 -11.50
N SER A 236 6.41 0.00 -10.99
CA SER A 236 6.04 -0.32 -9.59
C SER A 236 6.84 0.51 -8.60
N GLU A 237 8.17 0.60 -8.78
CA GLU A 237 9.06 1.41 -7.96
C GLU A 237 8.72 2.90 -8.05
N ARG A 238 8.42 3.41 -9.25
CA ARG A 238 8.01 4.81 -9.48
C ARG A 238 6.75 5.15 -8.69
N VAL A 239 5.71 4.33 -8.80
CA VAL A 239 4.46 4.53 -8.07
C VAL A 239 4.67 4.45 -6.56
N LEU A 240 5.43 3.48 -6.07
CA LEU A 240 5.76 3.36 -4.65
C LEU A 240 6.52 4.58 -4.12
N ARG A 241 7.44 5.17 -4.90
CA ARG A 241 8.11 6.42 -4.55
C ARG A 241 7.13 7.58 -4.40
N TRP A 242 6.19 7.76 -5.32
CA TRP A 242 5.14 8.78 -5.18
C TRP A 242 4.30 8.59 -3.92
N LEU A 243 3.98 7.33 -3.58
CA LEU A 243 3.23 7.02 -2.35
C LEU A 243 4.04 7.29 -1.07
N VAL A 244 5.37 7.15 -1.10
CA VAL A 244 6.25 7.54 0.03
C VAL A 244 6.30 9.07 0.20
N GLU A 245 6.14 9.83 -0.87
CA GLU A 245 6.08 11.29 -0.85
C GLU A 245 4.71 11.84 -0.40
N ALA A 246 3.70 10.99 -0.15
CA ALA A 246 2.35 11.42 0.24
C ALA A 246 2.36 12.46 1.36
N THR A 247 1.57 13.52 1.19
CA THR A 247 1.56 14.67 2.12
C THR A 247 0.69 14.45 3.35
N PHE A 248 -0.23 13.49 3.33
CA PHE A 248 -1.00 13.12 4.50
C PHE A 248 -0.12 12.40 5.54
N LYS A 249 0.15 13.06 6.67
CA LYS A 249 1.05 12.57 7.73
C LYS A 249 0.35 12.14 9.02
N GLU A 250 -0.97 12.32 9.10
CA GLU A 250 -1.74 12.13 10.33
C GLU A 250 -2.35 10.73 10.48
N GLY A 251 -2.10 9.83 9.51
CA GLY A 251 -2.56 8.43 9.53
C GLY A 251 -1.45 7.45 9.89
N LEU A 252 -1.18 6.49 8.99
CA LEU A 252 -0.16 5.44 9.20
C LEU A 252 1.20 6.00 9.55
N ILE A 253 1.60 7.10 8.89
CA ILE A 253 2.90 7.75 9.09
C ILE A 253 3.07 8.26 10.51
N ALA A 254 2.01 8.77 11.15
CA ALA A 254 2.07 9.27 12.53
C ALA A 254 2.36 8.18 13.56
N GLY A 255 2.03 6.93 13.27
CA GLY A 255 2.22 5.80 14.18
C GLY A 255 3.59 5.11 14.09
N VAL A 256 4.49 5.58 13.21
CA VAL A 256 5.80 4.94 13.02
C VAL A 256 6.95 5.94 13.21
N PRO A 257 8.18 5.48 13.52
CA PRO A 257 9.33 6.36 13.61
C PRO A 257 9.55 7.15 12.32
N ALA A 258 9.93 8.43 12.44
CA ALA A 258 10.12 9.34 11.30
C ALA A 258 11.14 8.85 10.25
N SER A 259 12.04 7.96 10.64
CA SER A 259 13.02 7.32 9.74
C SER A 259 12.46 6.13 8.94
N THR A 260 11.24 5.67 9.26
CA THR A 260 10.62 4.53 8.57
C THR A 260 9.82 5.04 7.36
N PRO A 261 10.22 4.68 6.12
CA PRO A 261 9.43 5.03 4.95
C PRO A 261 8.06 4.34 4.98
N VAL A 262 7.02 5.06 4.55
CA VAL A 262 5.66 4.52 4.40
C VAL A 262 5.12 4.93 3.04
N ALA A 263 4.85 3.96 2.18
CA ALA A 263 4.13 4.19 0.93
C ALA A 263 2.64 4.10 1.22
N THR A 264 1.92 5.22 1.21
CA THR A 264 0.53 5.25 1.68
C THR A 264 -0.40 6.01 0.75
N LYS A 265 -1.66 5.63 0.77
CA LYS A 265 -2.77 6.39 0.20
C LYS A 265 -3.90 6.47 1.21
N PHE A 266 -4.29 7.71 1.53
CA PHE A 266 -5.46 7.98 2.35
C PHE A 266 -6.71 8.25 1.51
N GLY A 267 -7.87 8.13 2.14
CA GLY A 267 -9.17 8.52 1.59
C GLY A 267 -10.07 9.09 2.68
N GLU A 268 -10.78 10.15 2.36
CA GLU A 268 -11.75 10.78 3.25
C GLU A 268 -13.08 11.04 2.55
N ARG A 269 -14.17 10.92 3.29
CA ARG A 269 -15.52 11.23 2.79
C ARG A 269 -16.45 11.62 3.94
N VAL A 270 -17.35 12.56 3.69
CA VAL A 270 -18.54 12.79 4.49
C VAL A 270 -19.67 12.03 3.83
N LEU A 271 -20.36 11.19 4.60
CA LEU A 271 -21.54 10.45 4.18
C LEU A 271 -22.80 11.23 4.50
N ASP A 272 -23.93 10.81 3.94
CA ASP A 272 -25.24 11.31 4.31
C ASP A 272 -25.44 11.23 5.83
N GLY A 273 -25.96 12.30 6.45
CA GLY A 273 -26.14 12.37 7.91
C GLY A 273 -24.86 12.75 8.70
N GLU A 274 -23.87 13.36 8.04
CA GLU A 274 -22.65 13.91 8.61
C GLU A 274 -21.63 12.87 9.16
N ALA A 275 -21.89 11.58 9.00
CA ALA A 275 -20.92 10.55 9.33
C ALA A 275 -19.68 10.69 8.44
N LYS A 276 -18.50 10.57 9.05
CA LYS A 276 -17.20 10.72 8.39
C LYS A 276 -16.55 9.37 8.21
N GLN A 277 -15.88 9.20 7.10
CA GLN A 277 -14.97 8.07 6.87
C GLN A 277 -13.57 8.62 6.62
N LEU A 278 -12.59 8.02 7.27
CA LEU A 278 -11.17 8.24 7.04
C LEU A 278 -10.48 6.89 6.92
N HIS A 279 -9.70 6.73 5.87
CA HIS A 279 -8.98 5.50 5.57
C HIS A 279 -7.52 5.82 5.32
N ASP A 280 -6.64 4.92 5.70
CA ASP A 280 -5.25 4.99 5.30
C ASP A 280 -4.69 3.57 5.13
N CYS A 281 -4.15 3.29 3.95
CA CYS A 281 -3.65 1.99 3.58
C CYS A 281 -2.28 2.12 2.92
N GLY A 282 -1.36 1.22 3.25
CA GLY A 282 -0.01 1.36 2.72
C GLY A 282 0.93 0.21 3.05
N ILE A 283 2.20 0.41 2.67
CA ILE A 283 3.33 -0.42 3.05
C ILE A 283 4.18 0.36 4.06
N VAL A 284 4.39 -0.23 5.21
CA VAL A 284 5.38 0.24 6.17
C VAL A 284 6.68 -0.53 5.92
N TYR A 285 7.73 0.18 5.53
CA TYR A 285 9.04 -0.41 5.25
C TYR A 285 9.84 -0.57 6.56
N HIS A 286 9.32 -1.40 7.46
CA HIS A 286 10.05 -1.77 8.66
C HIS A 286 11.38 -2.44 8.28
N PRO A 287 12.53 -2.06 8.87
CA PRO A 287 13.86 -2.48 8.41
C PRO A 287 14.05 -4.00 8.29
N GLN A 288 13.47 -4.76 9.20
CA GLN A 288 13.59 -6.21 9.22
C GLN A 288 12.38 -6.92 8.64
N ASN A 289 11.21 -6.26 8.62
CA ASN A 289 9.96 -6.94 8.33
C ASN A 289 8.92 -6.01 7.72
N PRO A 290 9.05 -5.66 6.42
CA PRO A 290 8.07 -4.83 5.74
C PRO A 290 6.69 -5.50 5.74
N TYR A 291 5.65 -4.68 5.89
CA TYR A 291 4.27 -5.16 5.95
C TYR A 291 3.30 -4.21 5.29
N THR A 292 2.17 -4.72 4.82
CA THR A 292 1.02 -3.87 4.49
C THR A 292 0.14 -3.68 5.72
N LEU A 293 -0.36 -2.47 5.89
CA LEU A 293 -1.36 -2.12 6.88
C LEU A 293 -2.45 -1.27 6.21
N CYS A 294 -3.69 -1.71 6.34
CA CYS A 294 -4.84 -1.00 5.82
C CYS A 294 -5.85 -0.82 6.95
N ILE A 295 -6.23 0.43 7.20
CA ILE A 295 -7.17 0.79 8.26
C ILE A 295 -8.27 1.65 7.66
N MET A 296 -9.50 1.24 7.86
CA MET A 296 -10.69 1.98 7.44
C MET A 296 -11.56 2.27 8.66
N THR A 297 -12.00 3.52 8.78
CA THR A 297 -12.74 3.99 9.94
C THR A 297 -13.97 4.78 9.54
N LYS A 298 -15.00 4.77 10.42
CA LYS A 298 -16.20 5.58 10.33
C LYS A 298 -16.53 6.16 11.70
N GLY A 299 -16.98 7.41 11.77
CA GLY A 299 -17.33 8.09 13.01
C GLY A 299 -17.87 9.49 12.78
N SER A 300 -18.00 10.27 13.83
CA SER A 300 -18.54 11.64 13.79
C SER A 300 -17.48 12.72 13.79
N ASP A 301 -16.22 12.39 14.15
CA ASP A 301 -15.15 13.35 14.39
C ASP A 301 -13.85 12.96 13.70
N TRP A 302 -13.26 13.89 12.93
CA TRP A 302 -12.02 13.66 12.20
C TRP A 302 -10.80 13.40 13.10
N ALA A 303 -10.73 14.08 14.25
CA ALA A 303 -9.61 13.93 15.18
C ALA A 303 -9.56 12.51 15.75
N GLY A 304 -10.70 11.98 16.18
CA GLY A 304 -10.81 10.61 16.67
C GLY A 304 -10.50 9.56 15.60
N LEU A 305 -10.89 9.80 14.33
CA LEU A 305 -10.55 8.89 13.24
C LEU A 305 -9.03 8.88 12.94
N LYS A 306 -8.38 10.06 12.94
CA LYS A 306 -6.92 10.19 12.76
C LYS A 306 -6.18 9.50 13.91
N GLU A 307 -6.58 9.77 15.15
CA GLU A 307 -6.00 9.15 16.35
C GLU A 307 -6.10 7.63 16.27
N THR A 308 -7.29 7.11 15.95
CA THR A 308 -7.50 5.67 15.80
C THR A 308 -6.55 5.04 14.79
N ILE A 309 -6.38 5.66 13.61
CA ILE A 309 -5.48 5.15 12.58
C ILE A 309 -4.02 5.20 13.05
N SER A 310 -3.58 6.31 13.62
CA SER A 310 -2.21 6.48 14.07
C SER A 310 -1.85 5.54 15.23
N GLU A 311 -2.76 5.35 16.19
CA GLU A 311 -2.52 4.46 17.32
C GLU A 311 -2.51 2.98 16.94
N ILE A 312 -3.39 2.54 16.01
CA ILE A 312 -3.32 1.20 15.45
C ILE A 312 -1.98 1.00 14.70
N SER A 313 -1.55 1.99 13.94
CA SER A 313 -0.25 1.95 13.26
C SER A 313 0.92 1.82 14.25
N ALA A 314 0.89 2.59 15.34
CA ALA A 314 1.90 2.52 16.41
C ALA A 314 1.90 1.17 17.13
N LEU A 315 0.72 0.64 17.43
CA LEU A 315 0.57 -0.68 18.03
C LEU A 315 1.18 -1.76 17.14
N VAL A 316 0.83 -1.78 15.86
CA VAL A 316 1.35 -2.76 14.90
C VAL A 316 2.86 -2.63 14.75
N TYR A 317 3.37 -1.40 14.61
CA TYR A 317 4.82 -1.16 14.48
C TYR A 317 5.58 -1.70 15.71
N LYS A 318 5.10 -1.39 16.91
CA LYS A 318 5.70 -1.87 18.18
C LYS A 318 5.71 -3.39 18.26
N GLU A 319 4.62 -4.04 17.89
CA GLU A 319 4.53 -5.51 17.89
C GLU A 319 5.50 -6.13 16.88
N VAL A 320 5.63 -5.55 15.68
CA VAL A 320 6.58 -6.00 14.65
C VAL A 320 8.02 -5.77 15.11
N ASP A 321 8.34 -4.63 15.73
CA ASP A 321 9.68 -4.30 16.22
C ASP A 321 10.11 -5.22 17.38
N SER A 322 9.18 -5.56 18.28
CA SER A 322 9.43 -6.49 19.38
C SER A 322 9.79 -7.91 18.92
N ARG A 323 9.34 -8.30 17.75
CA ARG A 323 9.62 -9.57 17.10
C ARG A 323 11.05 -9.61 16.51
N ALA A 324 11.59 -8.46 16.14
CA ALA A 324 12.86 -8.34 15.46
C ALA A 324 14.08 -8.35 16.42
N GLN A 325 13.81 -8.30 17.72
CA GLN A 325 14.81 -8.40 18.79
C GLN A 325 14.93 -9.85 19.30
#